data_cf55743ec1e939654c93cc9e493e0a69
#
_entry.id   cf55743ec1e939654c93cc9e493e0a69
#
_cell.length_a   1.000
_cell.length_b   1.000
_cell.length_c   1.000
_cell.angle_alpha   90.00
_cell.angle_beta   90.00
_cell.angle_gamma   90.00
#
_symmetry.space_group_name_H-M   'P 1'
#
loop_
_entity.id
_entity.type
_entity.pdbx_description
1 polymer ?
#
loop_
_entity_poly.entity_id
_entity_poly.type
_entity_poly.pdbx_seq_one_letter_code
_entity_poly.pdbx_strand_id
1 'polypeptide(L)'
;MKKAMIYGLGISGTGAKELLEKEGYETIVVDDKKAMTSEEALNHLDGLEFFIKSPGIPYNDFVKEVQKRGIKILDEIEIAYNYMIEKDLKTKIIAITGTNGKSTTTAKISDMLNHAGYKAAYAGNIGRSLSEVLLKEKDLDFISLELSSFQLENVENFKPYISMIINMGPDHIERYKSFDEYYDTKFNIVKNQTEDLYFIENIDDVEIEKRAKQIKAKRISVSKFKKADIFVKNDKICHGENTIIDVEKLSLKGIHNLENTLFMVATAEILKIDKEKLKEFLMIATPLEHRTELFFNYGKLKFINDSKATNVDSTKFAIQANKNSILICGGYDKGVDLAPLAEMIKENIKEVYLIGVIADKIESELKKIGYEDSRIHKLVNIENSLQDMKKRFTKDSDEVILLSPATSSYDQFNSFEHRGKVFKELVLKIFG
;
A
#
# COMPACT_ATOMS: atom_id res chain seq x y z
N MET A 1 1.65 5.74 37.70
CA MET A 1 2.15 5.71 36.31
C MET A 1 0.95 5.44 35.42
N LYS A 2 0.80 6.14 34.30
CA LYS A 2 -0.27 5.89 33.33
C LYS A 2 -0.04 4.55 32.67
N LYS A 3 -1.11 3.77 32.45
CA LYS A 3 -1.03 2.43 31.87
C LYS A 3 -1.74 2.38 30.52
N ALA A 4 -1.12 1.71 29.57
CA ALA A 4 -1.73 1.45 28.28
C ALA A 4 -1.54 -0.04 27.90
N MET A 5 -2.53 -0.62 27.25
CA MET A 5 -2.43 -1.97 26.73
C MET A 5 -2.33 -1.93 25.21
N ILE A 6 -1.46 -2.79 24.64
CA ILE A 6 -1.19 -2.85 23.21
C ILE A 6 -1.46 -4.28 22.74
N TYR A 7 -2.42 -4.45 21.84
CA TYR A 7 -2.76 -5.75 21.27
C TYR A 7 -2.22 -5.91 19.83
N GLY A 8 -1.28 -6.83 19.69
CA GLY A 8 -0.55 -7.17 18.47
C GLY A 8 0.79 -6.47 18.35
N LEU A 9 1.88 -7.25 18.24
CA LEU A 9 3.27 -6.81 18.08
C LEU A 9 3.73 -6.79 16.61
N GLY A 10 2.90 -6.26 15.72
CA GLY A 10 3.31 -5.88 14.38
C GLY A 10 4.04 -4.53 14.37
N ILE A 11 4.30 -3.97 13.18
CA ILE A 11 4.98 -2.68 13.00
C ILE A 11 4.29 -1.56 13.81
N SER A 12 2.95 -1.44 13.70
CA SER A 12 2.18 -0.43 14.43
C SER A 12 2.24 -0.61 15.94
N GLY A 13 2.02 -1.85 16.44
CA GLY A 13 2.03 -2.10 17.88
C GLY A 13 3.41 -1.91 18.51
N THR A 14 4.48 -2.30 17.82
CA THR A 14 5.86 -2.06 18.26
C THR A 14 6.18 -0.56 18.33
N GLY A 15 5.82 0.20 17.29
CA GLY A 15 6.02 1.64 17.28
C GLY A 15 5.23 2.36 18.36
N ALA A 16 3.96 1.98 18.56
CA ALA A 16 3.14 2.52 19.65
C ALA A 16 3.75 2.25 21.03
N LYS A 17 4.26 1.02 21.24
CA LYS A 17 4.94 0.65 22.49
C LYS A 17 6.15 1.54 22.75
N GLU A 18 7.06 1.65 21.80
CA GLU A 18 8.27 2.46 21.92
C GLU A 18 7.95 3.93 22.23
N LEU A 19 6.92 4.48 21.56
CA LEU A 19 6.49 5.85 21.77
C LEU A 19 5.93 6.07 23.17
N LEU A 20 5.05 5.19 23.64
CA LEU A 20 4.42 5.29 24.94
C LEU A 20 5.40 5.09 26.09
N GLU A 21 6.32 4.13 25.98
CA GLU A 21 7.37 3.93 26.99
C GLU A 21 8.29 5.15 27.10
N LYS A 22 8.61 5.81 25.99
CA LYS A 22 9.34 7.08 26.00
C LYS A 22 8.57 8.20 26.70
N GLU A 23 7.24 8.22 26.57
CA GLU A 23 6.37 9.19 27.25
C GLU A 23 6.02 8.78 28.71
N GLY A 24 6.66 7.73 29.25
CA GLY A 24 6.56 7.33 30.64
C GLY A 24 5.32 6.48 30.97
N TYR A 25 4.69 5.87 29.98
CA TYR A 25 3.63 4.89 30.22
C TYR A 25 4.18 3.53 30.63
N GLU A 26 3.50 2.86 31.52
CA GLU A 26 3.62 1.41 31.71
C GLU A 26 2.83 0.71 30.60
N THR A 27 3.52 -0.06 29.73
CA THR A 27 2.86 -0.75 28.63
C THR A 27 2.65 -2.23 28.94
N ILE A 28 1.40 -2.69 28.77
CA ILE A 28 1.04 -4.10 28.84
C ILE A 28 0.88 -4.60 27.41
N VAL A 29 1.68 -5.59 27.03
CA VAL A 29 1.72 -6.08 25.65
C VAL A 29 0.99 -7.41 25.54
N VAL A 30 0.04 -7.48 24.63
CA VAL A 30 -0.77 -8.66 24.32
C VAL A 30 -0.49 -9.11 22.89
N ASP A 31 -0.06 -10.35 22.71
CA ASP A 31 0.13 -10.98 21.41
C ASP A 31 0.08 -12.49 21.60
N ASP A 32 -0.95 -13.14 21.12
CA ASP A 32 -1.25 -14.56 21.37
C ASP A 32 -0.14 -15.53 20.89
N LYS A 33 0.88 -15.00 20.21
CA LYS A 33 2.03 -15.78 19.72
C LYS A 33 3.37 -15.37 20.33
N LYS A 34 3.51 -14.13 20.81
CA LYS A 34 4.80 -13.53 21.13
C LYS A 34 4.89 -12.94 22.55
N ALA A 35 3.75 -12.75 23.22
CA ALA A 35 3.66 -12.11 24.53
C ALA A 35 2.54 -12.70 25.38
N MET A 36 1.98 -11.92 26.31
CA MET A 36 0.79 -12.29 27.08
C MET A 36 -0.37 -12.59 26.14
N THR A 37 -1.11 -13.65 26.41
CA THR A 37 -2.30 -14.01 25.62
C THR A 37 -3.47 -13.07 25.91
N SER A 38 -4.41 -12.99 24.96
CA SER A 38 -5.64 -12.21 25.15
C SER A 38 -6.50 -12.70 26.33
N GLU A 39 -6.45 -14.00 26.64
CA GLU A 39 -7.15 -14.58 27.79
C GLU A 39 -6.54 -14.14 29.12
N GLU A 40 -5.20 -14.20 29.25
CA GLU A 40 -4.48 -13.71 30.43
C GLU A 40 -4.68 -12.21 30.65
N ALA A 41 -4.70 -11.43 29.55
CA ALA A 41 -4.83 -9.98 29.54
C ALA A 41 -6.17 -9.47 30.09
N LEU A 42 -7.21 -10.30 30.13
CA LEU A 42 -8.50 -9.97 30.76
C LEU A 42 -8.37 -9.53 32.23
N ASN A 43 -7.36 -10.06 32.93
CA ASN A 43 -7.09 -9.75 34.35
C ASN A 43 -6.32 -8.43 34.53
N HIS A 44 -5.88 -7.78 33.42
CA HIS A 44 -5.07 -6.57 33.44
C HIS A 44 -5.76 -5.36 32.81
N LEU A 45 -7.08 -5.41 32.62
CA LEU A 45 -7.85 -4.32 32.02
C LEU A 45 -8.11 -3.15 32.96
N ASP A 46 -8.04 -3.35 34.27
CA ASP A 46 -8.37 -2.31 35.22
C ASP A 46 -7.26 -1.25 35.30
N GLY A 47 -7.66 0.02 35.33
CA GLY A 47 -6.76 1.16 35.46
C GLY A 47 -6.01 1.52 34.16
N LEU A 48 -6.41 0.97 33.02
CA LEU A 48 -5.90 1.39 31.73
C LEU A 48 -6.44 2.77 31.35
N GLU A 49 -5.57 3.65 30.87
CA GLU A 49 -5.96 4.94 30.28
C GLU A 49 -6.57 4.72 28.88
N PHE A 50 -6.00 3.81 28.09
CA PHE A 50 -6.51 3.38 26.79
C PHE A 50 -5.92 2.03 26.36
N PHE A 51 -6.51 1.51 25.31
CA PHE A 51 -6.15 0.26 24.65
C PHE A 51 -5.81 0.54 23.20
N ILE A 52 -4.65 0.08 22.75
CA ILE A 52 -4.22 0.19 21.35
C ILE A 52 -4.48 -1.13 20.63
N LYS A 53 -5.29 -1.08 19.60
CA LYS A 53 -5.58 -2.20 18.70
C LYS A 53 -4.76 -2.10 17.45
N SER A 54 -3.81 -3.01 17.23
CA SER A 54 -3.11 -3.09 15.95
C SER A 54 -4.08 -3.34 14.78
N PRO A 55 -3.87 -2.75 13.59
CA PRO A 55 -4.82 -2.79 12.47
C PRO A 55 -5.22 -4.22 12.03
N GLY A 56 -4.27 -5.17 12.09
CA GLY A 56 -4.51 -6.58 11.75
C GLY A 56 -5.38 -7.36 12.75
N ILE A 57 -5.62 -6.81 13.94
CA ILE A 57 -6.44 -7.46 14.97
C ILE A 57 -7.93 -7.18 14.68
N PRO A 58 -8.77 -8.22 14.52
CA PRO A 58 -10.20 -8.03 14.36
C PRO A 58 -10.88 -7.67 15.71
N TYR A 59 -12.15 -7.24 15.64
CA TYR A 59 -13.00 -7.07 16.84
C TYR A 59 -13.46 -8.42 17.38
N ASN A 60 -12.50 -9.21 17.91
CA ASN A 60 -12.73 -10.47 18.58
C ASN A 60 -13.36 -10.27 19.98
N ASP A 61 -13.61 -11.35 20.71
CA ASP A 61 -14.30 -11.28 21.98
C ASP A 61 -13.51 -10.53 23.06
N PHE A 62 -12.18 -10.58 23.01
CA PHE A 62 -11.32 -9.77 23.89
C PHE A 62 -11.49 -8.27 23.63
N VAL A 63 -11.44 -7.84 22.36
CA VAL A 63 -11.66 -6.42 22.00
C VAL A 63 -13.07 -5.95 22.36
N LYS A 64 -14.09 -6.83 22.19
CA LYS A 64 -15.46 -6.54 22.61
C LYS A 64 -15.58 -6.38 24.15
N GLU A 65 -14.85 -7.19 24.92
CA GLU A 65 -14.83 -7.04 26.39
C GLU A 65 -14.18 -5.72 26.81
N VAL A 66 -13.08 -5.31 26.14
CA VAL A 66 -12.45 -3.99 26.33
C VAL A 66 -13.47 -2.86 26.10
N GLN A 67 -14.22 -2.94 24.98
CA GLN A 67 -15.28 -1.96 24.68
C GLN A 67 -16.39 -1.94 25.75
N LYS A 68 -16.84 -3.12 26.19
CA LYS A 68 -17.89 -3.28 27.22
C LYS A 68 -17.50 -2.65 28.56
N ARG A 69 -16.21 -2.68 28.90
CA ARG A 69 -15.68 -2.00 30.10
C ARG A 69 -15.52 -0.50 29.93
N GLY A 70 -15.83 0.05 28.74
CA GLY A 70 -15.71 1.48 28.46
C GLY A 70 -14.27 1.96 28.33
N ILE A 71 -13.32 1.06 28.11
CA ILE A 71 -11.91 1.41 27.89
C ILE A 71 -11.78 1.97 26.47
N LYS A 72 -11.14 3.12 26.34
CA LYS A 72 -10.93 3.79 25.08
C LYS A 72 -10.03 2.98 24.16
N ILE A 73 -10.50 2.64 22.96
CA ILE A 73 -9.72 1.93 21.95
C ILE A 73 -9.20 2.94 20.92
N LEU A 74 -7.89 2.96 20.73
CA LEU A 74 -7.20 3.85 19.80
C LEU A 74 -6.36 3.05 18.81
N ASP A 75 -6.00 3.71 17.70
CA ASP A 75 -5.02 3.21 16.75
C ASP A 75 -3.64 3.85 17.01
N GLU A 76 -2.58 3.25 16.52
CA GLU A 76 -1.21 3.79 16.60
C GLU A 76 -1.12 5.20 15.99
N ILE A 77 -1.85 5.42 14.90
CA ILE A 77 -1.90 6.72 14.21
C ILE A 77 -2.42 7.82 15.13
N GLU A 78 -3.46 7.53 15.91
CA GLU A 78 -4.03 8.49 16.88
C GLU A 78 -3.05 8.83 18.00
N ILE A 79 -2.35 7.83 18.52
CA ILE A 79 -1.33 8.03 19.57
C ILE A 79 -0.18 8.88 19.06
N ALA A 80 0.32 8.55 17.88
CA ALA A 80 1.42 9.28 17.24
C ALA A 80 1.02 10.73 16.89
N TYR A 81 -0.21 10.94 16.44
CA TYR A 81 -0.73 12.27 16.16
C TYR A 81 -0.90 13.11 17.44
N ASN A 82 -1.44 12.54 18.53
CA ASN A 82 -1.53 13.22 19.81
C ASN A 82 -0.16 13.59 20.37
N TYR A 83 0.85 12.73 20.20
CA TYR A 83 2.24 13.05 20.53
C TYR A 83 2.75 14.27 19.72
N MET A 84 2.45 14.34 18.41
CA MET A 84 2.83 15.51 17.60
C MET A 84 2.23 16.81 18.15
N ILE A 85 0.94 16.79 18.58
CA ILE A 85 0.27 17.95 19.15
C ILE A 85 0.90 18.33 20.50
N GLU A 86 1.10 17.37 21.40
CA GLU A 86 1.68 17.61 22.73
C GLU A 86 3.11 18.17 22.68
N LYS A 87 3.89 17.75 21.68
CA LYS A 87 5.26 18.24 21.46
C LYS A 87 5.32 19.49 20.56
N ASP A 88 4.19 20.03 20.12
CA ASP A 88 4.09 21.16 19.19
C ASP A 88 4.95 20.98 17.94
N LEU A 89 4.97 19.76 17.37
CA LEU A 89 5.74 19.47 16.16
C LEU A 89 5.15 20.21 14.97
N LYS A 90 6.01 20.86 14.19
CA LYS A 90 5.59 21.66 13.01
C LYS A 90 5.46 20.83 11.73
N THR A 91 5.83 19.57 11.80
CA THR A 91 5.71 18.61 10.71
C THR A 91 4.27 18.48 10.24
N LYS A 92 4.04 18.60 8.94
CA LYS A 92 2.70 18.47 8.35
C LYS A 92 2.48 17.05 7.82
N ILE A 93 1.30 16.49 8.08
CA ILE A 93 0.92 15.17 7.56
C ILE A 93 0.17 15.34 6.24
N ILE A 94 0.59 14.56 5.24
CA ILE A 94 -0.13 14.32 3.98
C ILE A 94 -0.64 12.89 4.06
N ALA A 95 -1.93 12.70 4.30
CA ALA A 95 -2.55 11.40 4.54
C ALA A 95 -3.18 10.82 3.28
N ILE A 96 -2.87 9.57 2.98
CA ILE A 96 -3.26 8.88 1.75
C ILE A 96 -4.00 7.59 2.08
N THR A 97 -5.22 7.44 1.56
CA THR A 97 -5.95 6.18 1.56
C THR A 97 -6.54 5.89 0.18
N GLY A 98 -7.20 4.76 0.04
CA GLY A 98 -7.82 4.27 -1.20
C GLY A 98 -7.79 2.74 -1.24
N THR A 99 -8.35 2.14 -2.26
CA THR A 99 -8.22 0.69 -2.48
C THR A 99 -6.88 0.37 -3.13
N ASN A 100 -6.53 1.05 -4.21
CA ASN A 100 -5.29 0.85 -4.95
C ASN A 100 -4.46 2.14 -5.03
N GLY A 101 -3.17 2.03 -5.37
CA GLY A 101 -2.27 3.18 -5.58
C GLY A 101 -1.67 3.81 -4.32
N LYS A 102 -2.19 3.52 -3.12
CA LYS A 102 -1.75 4.10 -1.83
C LYS A 102 -0.23 4.16 -1.68
N SER A 103 0.43 3.01 -1.69
CA SER A 103 1.88 2.92 -1.40
C SER A 103 2.71 3.69 -2.43
N THR A 104 2.34 3.60 -3.72
CA THR A 104 3.03 4.33 -4.79
C THR A 104 2.88 5.83 -4.57
N THR A 105 1.65 6.30 -4.37
CA THR A 105 1.39 7.73 -4.16
C THR A 105 2.10 8.25 -2.90
N THR A 106 2.03 7.49 -1.79
CA THR A 106 2.67 7.86 -0.52
C THR A 106 4.18 8.01 -0.65
N ALA A 107 4.86 7.00 -1.20
CA ALA A 107 6.30 7.07 -1.34
C ALA A 107 6.71 8.14 -2.37
N LYS A 108 6.00 8.24 -3.49
CA LYS A 108 6.36 9.22 -4.53
C LYS A 108 6.07 10.67 -4.14
N ILE A 109 5.08 10.94 -3.30
CA ILE A 109 4.92 12.27 -2.67
C ILE A 109 6.11 12.59 -1.77
N SER A 110 6.56 11.66 -0.94
CA SER A 110 7.78 11.85 -0.12
C SER A 110 9.01 12.11 -0.97
N ASP A 111 9.22 11.30 -2.03
CA ASP A 111 10.34 11.47 -2.97
C ASP A 111 10.28 12.84 -3.69
N MET A 112 9.10 13.26 -4.15
CA MET A 112 8.86 14.56 -4.78
C MET A 112 9.19 15.72 -3.85
N LEU A 113 8.77 15.64 -2.59
CA LEU A 113 9.05 16.67 -1.59
C LEU A 113 10.55 16.78 -1.32
N ASN A 114 11.27 15.66 -1.19
CA ASN A 114 12.71 15.64 -1.01
C ASN A 114 13.44 16.21 -2.25
N HIS A 115 12.98 15.85 -3.47
CA HIS A 115 13.50 16.43 -4.71
C HIS A 115 13.28 17.94 -4.78
N ALA A 116 12.16 18.43 -4.25
CA ALA A 116 11.87 19.86 -4.15
C ALA A 116 12.70 20.59 -3.09
N GLY A 117 13.42 19.88 -2.21
CA GLY A 117 14.29 20.43 -1.18
C GLY A 117 13.68 20.48 0.21
N TYR A 118 12.52 19.86 0.43
CA TYR A 118 11.97 19.66 1.77
C TYR A 118 12.58 18.42 2.45
N LYS A 119 12.45 18.33 3.76
CA LYS A 119 12.75 17.11 4.52
C LYS A 119 11.45 16.32 4.69
N ALA A 120 11.30 15.25 3.96
CA ALA A 120 10.09 14.43 4.00
C ALA A 120 10.41 12.95 4.20
N ALA A 121 9.57 12.28 5.00
CA ALA A 121 9.56 10.84 5.15
C ALA A 121 8.19 10.26 4.77
N TYR A 122 8.13 8.95 4.52
CA TYR A 122 6.86 8.25 4.43
C TYR A 122 6.70 7.22 5.57
N ALA A 123 5.47 6.97 5.96
CA ALA A 123 5.13 6.11 7.10
C ALA A 123 3.76 5.45 6.95
N GLY A 124 3.38 4.63 7.90
CA GLY A 124 2.03 4.08 8.08
C GLY A 124 1.90 2.63 7.65
N ASN A 125 0.94 2.34 6.79
CA ASN A 125 0.72 1.00 6.25
C ASN A 125 1.82 0.55 5.25
N ILE A 126 2.79 1.39 5.00
CA ILE A 126 3.99 1.12 4.21
C ILE A 126 5.25 1.46 5.03
N GLY A 127 6.23 0.57 5.01
CA GLY A 127 7.52 0.81 5.65
C GLY A 127 7.43 0.83 7.17
N ARG A 128 7.62 1.99 7.77
CA ARG A 128 7.67 2.22 9.22
C ARG A 128 6.35 2.78 9.76
N SER A 129 6.06 2.54 11.04
CA SER A 129 4.94 3.20 11.71
C SER A 129 5.16 4.72 11.85
N LEU A 130 4.07 5.47 12.01
CA LEU A 130 4.17 6.91 12.26
C LEU A 130 4.96 7.20 13.55
N SER A 131 4.70 6.43 14.60
CA SER A 131 5.42 6.50 15.88
C SER A 131 6.93 6.31 15.72
N GLU A 132 7.35 5.31 14.92
CA GLU A 132 8.77 5.06 14.68
C GLU A 132 9.44 6.23 13.95
N VAL A 133 8.79 6.79 12.94
CA VAL A 133 9.32 7.94 12.20
C VAL A 133 9.48 9.14 13.13
N LEU A 134 8.48 9.45 13.95
CA LEU A 134 8.54 10.57 14.90
C LEU A 134 9.60 10.38 16.00
N LEU A 135 9.92 9.15 16.35
CA LEU A 135 10.97 8.84 17.33
C LEU A 135 12.38 8.98 16.75
N LYS A 136 12.57 8.57 15.50
CA LYS A 136 13.90 8.43 14.88
C LYS A 136 14.30 9.59 13.99
N GLU A 137 13.34 10.31 13.41
CA GLU A 137 13.61 11.42 12.50
C GLU A 137 13.22 12.75 13.14
N LYS A 138 14.07 13.77 12.96
CA LYS A 138 13.86 15.11 13.52
C LYS A 138 13.75 16.14 12.40
N ASP A 139 13.02 17.19 12.70
CA ASP A 139 12.93 18.38 11.83
C ASP A 139 12.40 18.04 10.42
N LEU A 140 11.44 17.11 10.34
CA LEU A 140 10.72 16.85 9.11
C LEU A 140 9.73 17.98 8.81
N ASP A 141 9.73 18.46 7.55
CA ASP A 141 8.72 19.39 7.07
C ASP A 141 7.39 18.64 6.82
N PHE A 142 7.49 17.41 6.27
CA PHE A 142 6.31 16.60 5.90
C PHE A 142 6.49 15.14 6.23
N ILE A 143 5.36 14.49 6.56
CA ILE A 143 5.23 13.03 6.58
C ILE A 143 4.11 12.66 5.61
N SER A 144 4.47 11.90 4.56
CA SER A 144 3.51 11.26 3.67
C SER A 144 3.05 9.95 4.31
N LEU A 145 1.77 9.85 4.68
CA LEU A 145 1.25 8.80 5.56
C LEU A 145 0.25 7.92 4.84
N GLU A 146 0.62 6.66 4.59
CA GLU A 146 -0.31 5.66 4.06
C GLU A 146 -1.23 5.15 5.14
N LEU A 147 -2.53 5.16 4.91
CA LEU A 147 -3.54 4.67 5.83
C LEU A 147 -4.44 3.61 5.17
N SER A 148 -4.52 2.44 5.81
CA SER A 148 -5.56 1.45 5.52
C SER A 148 -6.88 1.87 6.17
N SER A 149 -8.00 1.26 5.76
CA SER A 149 -9.27 1.45 6.45
C SER A 149 -9.18 1.02 7.92
N PHE A 150 -8.43 -0.04 8.21
CA PHE A 150 -8.25 -0.56 9.57
C PHE A 150 -7.56 0.42 10.52
N GLN A 151 -6.62 1.23 10.03
CA GLN A 151 -5.95 2.29 10.78
C GLN A 151 -6.82 3.53 10.96
N LEU A 152 -7.88 3.66 10.20
CA LEU A 152 -8.84 4.75 10.32
C LEU A 152 -10.08 4.42 11.17
N GLU A 153 -10.21 3.16 11.66
CA GLU A 153 -11.34 2.73 12.48
C GLU A 153 -11.44 3.52 13.80
N ASN A 154 -10.31 3.79 14.47
CA ASN A 154 -10.25 4.33 15.84
C ASN A 154 -9.49 5.67 15.90
N VAL A 155 -9.59 6.50 14.87
CA VAL A 155 -9.05 7.86 14.91
C VAL A 155 -10.07 8.83 15.50
N GLU A 156 -9.62 9.70 16.40
CA GLU A 156 -10.46 10.68 17.09
C GLU A 156 -10.06 12.13 16.76
N ASN A 157 -8.79 12.49 17.03
CA ASN A 157 -8.25 13.83 16.84
C ASN A 157 -7.46 13.97 15.53
N PHE A 158 -7.13 12.86 14.89
CA PHE A 158 -6.32 12.84 13.67
C PHE A 158 -6.83 13.84 12.65
N LYS A 159 -5.97 14.81 12.28
CA LYS A 159 -6.29 15.93 11.39
C LYS A 159 -5.12 16.26 10.49
N PRO A 160 -4.97 15.59 9.33
CA PRO A 160 -3.88 15.83 8.39
C PRO A 160 -4.00 17.19 7.69
N TYR A 161 -2.87 17.77 7.31
CA TYR A 161 -2.81 19.01 6.53
C TYR A 161 -3.40 18.84 5.12
N ILE A 162 -3.03 17.77 4.45
CA ILE A 162 -3.61 17.32 3.19
C ILE A 162 -4.09 15.89 3.40
N SER A 163 -5.30 15.58 2.95
CA SER A 163 -5.80 14.23 2.87
C SER A 163 -6.21 13.90 1.44
N MET A 164 -6.16 12.61 1.08
CA MET A 164 -6.62 12.16 -0.21
C MET A 164 -7.17 10.73 -0.17
N ILE A 165 -8.16 10.49 -1.02
CA ILE A 165 -8.69 9.15 -1.29
C ILE A 165 -8.52 8.90 -2.78
N ILE A 166 -7.63 7.96 -3.14
CA ILE A 166 -7.22 7.75 -4.53
C ILE A 166 -8.36 7.13 -5.34
N ASN A 167 -8.94 6.05 -4.83
CA ASN A 167 -10.06 5.35 -5.43
C ASN A 167 -10.76 4.46 -4.39
N MET A 168 -12.00 4.09 -4.69
CA MET A 168 -12.83 3.17 -3.93
C MET A 168 -13.15 1.95 -4.79
N GLY A 169 -12.93 0.76 -4.24
CA GLY A 169 -13.29 -0.50 -4.87
C GLY A 169 -13.63 -1.54 -3.80
N PRO A 170 -14.35 -2.59 -4.15
CA PRO A 170 -14.68 -3.66 -3.22
C PRO A 170 -13.41 -4.34 -2.71
N ASP A 171 -13.25 -4.36 -1.39
CA ASP A 171 -12.15 -5.03 -0.68
C ASP A 171 -12.55 -5.29 0.77
N HIS A 172 -11.93 -6.25 1.45
CA HIS A 172 -12.09 -6.51 2.89
C HIS A 172 -13.54 -6.70 3.39
N ILE A 173 -14.43 -7.29 2.55
CA ILE A 173 -15.85 -7.53 2.88
C ILE A 173 -16.00 -8.41 4.14
N GLU A 174 -15.07 -9.30 4.39
CA GLU A 174 -15.06 -10.17 5.56
C GLU A 174 -14.98 -9.41 6.89
N ARG A 175 -14.54 -8.16 6.88
CA ARG A 175 -14.35 -7.33 8.08
C ARG A 175 -15.44 -6.29 8.29
N TYR A 176 -16.08 -5.84 7.23
CA TYR A 176 -17.11 -4.80 7.26
C TYR A 176 -18.49 -5.41 6.95
N LYS A 177 -19.54 -4.85 7.53
CA LYS A 177 -20.93 -5.31 7.30
C LYS A 177 -21.41 -4.99 5.88
N SER A 178 -20.84 -3.98 5.24
CA SER A 178 -21.18 -3.51 3.91
C SER A 178 -20.04 -2.75 3.25
N PHE A 179 -20.10 -2.55 1.94
CA PHE A 179 -19.18 -1.65 1.24
C PHE A 179 -19.31 -0.20 1.70
N ASP A 180 -20.52 0.24 2.05
CA ASP A 180 -20.73 1.60 2.57
C ASP A 180 -19.99 1.82 3.87
N GLU A 181 -20.02 0.87 4.83
CA GLU A 181 -19.25 0.94 6.08
C GLU A 181 -17.75 1.00 5.81
N TYR A 182 -17.24 0.19 4.87
CA TYR A 182 -15.84 0.23 4.46
C TYR A 182 -15.44 1.58 3.86
N TYR A 183 -16.28 2.14 2.97
CA TYR A 183 -16.04 3.43 2.35
C TYR A 183 -16.11 4.57 3.37
N ASP A 184 -17.12 4.57 4.23
CA ASP A 184 -17.29 5.57 5.29
C ASP A 184 -16.12 5.54 6.29
N THR A 185 -15.58 4.36 6.60
CA THR A 185 -14.38 4.23 7.43
C THR A 185 -13.17 4.93 6.80
N LYS A 186 -12.98 4.85 5.47
CA LYS A 186 -11.91 5.59 4.80
C LYS A 186 -12.10 7.10 4.89
N PHE A 187 -13.34 7.58 4.91
CA PHE A 187 -13.64 9.00 5.07
C PHE A 187 -13.33 9.54 6.48
N ASN A 188 -13.01 8.67 7.46
CA ASN A 188 -12.46 9.15 8.74
C ASN A 188 -11.14 9.93 8.57
N ILE A 189 -10.45 9.77 7.43
CA ILE A 189 -9.25 10.55 7.09
C ILE A 189 -9.49 12.07 7.04
N VAL A 190 -10.72 12.50 6.75
CA VAL A 190 -11.14 13.92 6.66
C VAL A 190 -11.98 14.39 7.84
N LYS A 191 -12.32 13.49 8.77
CA LYS A 191 -13.30 13.70 9.84
C LYS A 191 -13.11 15.01 10.61
N ASN A 192 -11.88 15.38 10.90
CA ASN A 192 -11.53 16.54 11.72
C ASN A 192 -10.96 17.72 10.90
N GLN A 193 -10.89 17.60 9.57
CA GLN A 193 -10.39 18.69 8.74
C GLN A 193 -11.33 19.89 8.74
N THR A 194 -10.72 21.07 8.71
CA THR A 194 -11.38 22.38 8.71
C THR A 194 -11.12 23.11 7.38
N GLU A 195 -11.75 24.25 7.16
CA GLU A 195 -11.71 25.01 5.90
C GLU A 195 -10.31 25.54 5.50
N ASP A 196 -9.35 25.51 6.41
CA ASP A 196 -7.94 25.88 6.18
C ASP A 196 -7.07 24.72 5.69
N LEU A 197 -7.61 23.48 5.68
CA LEU A 197 -6.94 22.25 5.27
C LEU A 197 -7.43 21.79 3.88
N TYR A 198 -6.80 20.76 3.31
CA TYR A 198 -7.05 20.35 1.94
C TYR A 198 -7.46 18.88 1.85
N PHE A 199 -8.45 18.64 0.98
CA PHE A 199 -8.82 17.29 0.55
C PHE A 199 -8.69 17.18 -0.96
N ILE A 200 -7.90 16.21 -1.43
CA ILE A 200 -7.77 15.91 -2.86
C ILE A 200 -8.70 14.75 -3.19
N GLU A 201 -9.65 14.99 -4.09
CA GLU A 201 -10.70 14.04 -4.48
C GLU A 201 -10.58 13.59 -5.93
N ASN A 202 -10.73 12.29 -6.16
CA ASN A 202 -10.89 11.74 -7.50
C ASN A 202 -12.35 11.82 -7.93
N ILE A 203 -12.70 12.74 -8.82
CA ILE A 203 -14.07 12.90 -9.31
C ILE A 203 -14.44 11.89 -10.42
N ASP A 204 -13.53 11.03 -10.84
CA ASP A 204 -13.84 9.89 -11.70
C ASP A 204 -14.45 8.73 -10.89
N ASP A 205 -14.30 8.74 -9.56
CA ASP A 205 -14.85 7.75 -8.65
C ASP A 205 -16.15 8.25 -8.03
N VAL A 206 -17.26 7.59 -8.38
CA VAL A 206 -18.61 7.99 -7.98
C VAL A 206 -18.83 7.97 -6.47
N GLU A 207 -18.20 6.99 -5.76
CA GLU A 207 -18.34 6.86 -4.32
C GLU A 207 -17.60 7.97 -3.58
N ILE A 208 -16.46 8.40 -4.11
CA ILE A 208 -15.72 9.55 -3.58
C ILE A 208 -16.50 10.83 -3.84
N GLU A 209 -16.91 11.09 -5.09
CA GLU A 209 -17.65 12.30 -5.47
C GLU A 209 -18.94 12.48 -4.65
N LYS A 210 -19.66 11.38 -4.40
CA LYS A 210 -20.90 11.37 -3.59
C LYS A 210 -20.64 11.81 -2.15
N ARG A 211 -19.62 11.24 -1.49
CA ARG A 211 -19.33 11.48 -0.07
C ARG A 211 -18.57 12.79 0.17
N ALA A 212 -17.79 13.24 -0.79
CA ALA A 212 -16.99 14.46 -0.68
C ALA A 212 -17.82 15.75 -0.54
N LYS A 213 -19.11 15.73 -0.91
CA LYS A 213 -20.01 16.92 -0.83
C LYS A 213 -20.15 17.52 0.56
N GLN A 214 -19.91 16.74 1.62
CA GLN A 214 -20.08 17.17 3.01
C GLN A 214 -18.76 17.57 3.70
N ILE A 215 -17.64 17.48 2.99
CA ILE A 215 -16.31 17.77 3.55
C ILE A 215 -16.12 19.28 3.71
N LYS A 216 -15.62 19.70 4.88
CA LYS A 216 -15.36 21.11 5.20
C LYS A 216 -14.05 21.63 4.61
N ALA A 217 -13.05 20.74 4.42
CA ALA A 217 -11.75 21.11 3.86
C ALA A 217 -11.87 21.69 2.44
N LYS A 218 -10.89 22.48 2.03
CA LYS A 218 -10.75 22.93 0.65
C LYS A 218 -10.58 21.75 -0.27
N ARG A 219 -11.53 21.52 -1.17
CA ARG A 219 -11.51 20.42 -2.10
C ARG A 219 -10.70 20.79 -3.34
N ILE A 220 -9.79 19.90 -3.74
CA ILE A 220 -9.03 19.96 -5.00
C ILE A 220 -9.38 18.71 -5.78
N SER A 221 -10.02 18.89 -6.93
CA SER A 221 -10.46 17.77 -7.76
C SER A 221 -9.37 17.29 -8.72
N VAL A 222 -9.27 15.96 -8.88
CA VAL A 222 -8.42 15.35 -9.91
C VAL A 222 -9.26 14.45 -10.82
N SER A 223 -8.92 14.38 -12.11
CA SER A 223 -9.63 13.54 -13.08
C SER A 223 -8.75 13.15 -14.25
N LYS A 224 -8.90 11.90 -14.70
CA LYS A 224 -8.33 11.41 -15.97
C LYS A 224 -9.25 11.71 -17.16
N PHE A 225 -10.54 11.93 -16.94
CA PHE A 225 -11.57 11.92 -17.98
C PHE A 225 -12.43 13.18 -18.04
N LYS A 226 -12.53 13.94 -16.94
CA LYS A 226 -13.38 15.12 -16.81
C LYS A 226 -12.55 16.37 -16.56
N LYS A 227 -13.14 17.55 -16.80
CA LYS A 227 -12.55 18.81 -16.35
C LYS A 227 -12.56 18.86 -14.81
N ALA A 228 -11.41 19.15 -14.22
CA ALA A 228 -11.17 19.22 -12.78
C ALA A 228 -10.15 20.36 -12.50
N ASP A 229 -9.72 20.50 -11.24
CA ASP A 229 -8.61 21.41 -10.93
C ASP A 229 -7.32 20.88 -11.57
N ILE A 230 -7.01 19.59 -11.36
CA ILE A 230 -5.92 18.89 -12.05
C ILE A 230 -6.53 17.78 -12.92
N PHE A 231 -6.29 17.82 -14.22
CA PHE A 231 -6.93 16.87 -15.13
C PHE A 231 -6.08 16.58 -16.37
N VAL A 232 -6.47 15.52 -17.09
CA VAL A 232 -5.86 15.17 -18.37
C VAL A 232 -6.67 15.75 -19.52
N LYS A 233 -6.00 16.46 -20.43
CA LYS A 233 -6.58 17.00 -21.67
C LYS A 233 -5.56 16.85 -22.80
N ASN A 234 -5.95 16.21 -23.91
CA ASN A 234 -5.10 16.00 -25.08
C ASN A 234 -3.72 15.43 -24.70
N ASP A 235 -3.69 14.33 -23.93
CA ASP A 235 -2.49 13.68 -23.42
C ASP A 235 -1.53 14.59 -22.63
N LYS A 236 -2.08 15.59 -21.95
CA LYS A 236 -1.34 16.51 -21.08
C LYS A 236 -2.01 16.59 -19.71
N ILE A 237 -1.22 16.63 -18.65
CA ILE A 237 -1.71 17.01 -17.33
C ILE A 237 -1.79 18.52 -17.26
N CYS A 238 -2.94 19.02 -16.88
CA CYS A 238 -3.27 20.45 -16.82
C CYS A 238 -3.76 20.85 -15.43
N HIS A 239 -3.47 22.11 -15.03
CA HIS A 239 -4.11 22.84 -13.94
C HIS A 239 -4.81 24.05 -14.53
N GLY A 240 -6.13 24.05 -14.56
CA GLY A 240 -6.92 25.05 -15.32
C GLY A 240 -6.55 25.04 -16.81
N GLU A 241 -6.12 26.20 -17.31
CA GLU A 241 -5.67 26.34 -18.72
C GLU A 241 -4.15 26.08 -18.89
N ASN A 242 -3.42 25.88 -17.81
CA ASN A 242 -1.98 25.71 -17.86
C ASN A 242 -1.60 24.24 -18.01
N THR A 243 -0.81 23.90 -19.05
CA THR A 243 -0.17 22.60 -19.16
C THR A 243 0.97 22.46 -18.17
N ILE A 244 0.98 21.36 -17.41
CA ILE A 244 2.06 21.01 -16.49
C ILE A 244 3.08 20.13 -17.20
N ILE A 245 2.64 18.99 -17.77
CA ILE A 245 3.53 18.04 -18.46
C ILE A 245 2.74 17.19 -19.47
N ASP A 246 3.42 16.76 -20.53
CA ASP A 246 2.88 15.76 -21.47
C ASP A 246 2.89 14.36 -20.81
N VAL A 247 1.82 13.58 -20.96
CA VAL A 247 1.71 12.24 -20.35
C VAL A 247 2.82 11.29 -20.84
N GLU A 248 3.24 11.43 -22.10
CA GLU A 248 4.33 10.64 -22.69
C GLU A 248 5.68 10.85 -21.98
N LYS A 249 5.92 12.02 -21.38
CA LYS A 249 7.15 12.36 -20.65
C LYS A 249 7.18 11.81 -19.22
N LEU A 250 6.04 11.34 -18.69
CA LEU A 250 6.02 10.73 -17.37
C LEU A 250 6.88 9.46 -17.38
N SER A 251 7.72 9.30 -16.36
CA SER A 251 8.50 8.07 -16.17
C SER A 251 7.64 6.92 -15.67
N LEU A 252 6.66 7.20 -14.78
CA LEU A 252 5.70 6.21 -14.30
C LEU A 252 4.60 5.98 -15.33
N LYS A 253 4.67 4.86 -16.05
CA LYS A 253 3.74 4.54 -17.14
C LYS A 253 2.49 3.80 -16.64
N GLY A 254 1.43 3.82 -17.47
CA GLY A 254 0.16 3.12 -17.23
C GLY A 254 -0.91 3.99 -16.59
N ILE A 255 -2.17 3.63 -16.83
CA ILE A 255 -3.36 4.43 -16.44
C ILE A 255 -3.50 4.61 -14.92
N HIS A 256 -3.09 3.60 -14.14
CA HIS A 256 -3.08 3.66 -12.68
C HIS A 256 -1.98 4.60 -12.14
N ASN A 257 -0.81 4.63 -12.79
CA ASN A 257 0.25 5.56 -12.42
C ASN A 257 -0.07 6.99 -12.87
N LEU A 258 -0.80 7.15 -13.98
CA LEU A 258 -1.35 8.46 -14.36
C LEU A 258 -2.28 9.00 -13.27
N GLU A 259 -3.18 8.17 -12.72
CA GLU A 259 -4.02 8.53 -11.57
C GLU A 259 -3.18 8.96 -10.37
N ASN A 260 -2.21 8.13 -9.95
CA ASN A 260 -1.30 8.47 -8.85
C ASN A 260 -0.56 9.80 -9.09
N THR A 261 -0.15 10.05 -10.35
CA THR A 261 0.54 11.29 -10.75
C THR A 261 -0.35 12.53 -10.59
N LEU A 262 -1.66 12.43 -10.87
CA LEU A 262 -2.57 13.56 -10.66
C LEU A 262 -2.61 13.98 -9.18
N PHE A 263 -2.58 13.03 -8.24
CA PHE A 263 -2.50 13.33 -6.80
C PHE A 263 -1.17 13.96 -6.40
N MET A 264 -0.04 13.52 -6.99
CA MET A 264 1.26 14.16 -6.78
C MET A 264 1.25 15.62 -7.28
N VAL A 265 0.70 15.86 -8.47
CA VAL A 265 0.57 17.20 -9.04
C VAL A 265 -0.33 18.09 -8.18
N ALA A 266 -1.49 17.58 -7.74
CA ALA A 266 -2.38 18.33 -6.85
C ALA A 266 -1.69 18.68 -5.53
N THR A 267 -0.92 17.76 -4.95
CA THR A 267 -0.12 18.02 -3.76
C THR A 267 0.92 19.12 -4.01
N ALA A 268 1.62 19.06 -5.13
CA ALA A 268 2.62 20.04 -5.51
C ALA A 268 2.02 21.46 -5.68
N GLU A 269 0.84 21.56 -6.29
CA GLU A 269 0.12 22.83 -6.46
C GLU A 269 -0.33 23.42 -5.10
N ILE A 270 -0.88 22.59 -4.19
CA ILE A 270 -1.24 23.02 -2.82
C ILE A 270 -0.02 23.57 -2.07
N LEU A 271 1.10 22.89 -2.18
CA LEU A 271 2.35 23.25 -1.49
C LEU A 271 3.17 24.30 -2.24
N LYS A 272 2.73 24.72 -3.42
CA LYS A 272 3.41 25.69 -4.30
C LYS A 272 4.85 25.27 -4.62
N ILE A 273 5.03 23.99 -4.92
CA ILE A 273 6.32 23.46 -5.36
C ILE A 273 6.69 24.10 -6.70
N ASP A 274 7.97 24.41 -6.87
CA ASP A 274 8.49 24.96 -8.13
C ASP A 274 8.15 24.03 -9.31
N LYS A 275 7.62 24.62 -10.38
CA LYS A 275 7.08 23.87 -11.53
C LYS A 275 8.15 23.08 -12.29
N GLU A 276 9.36 23.61 -12.36
CA GLU A 276 10.44 22.90 -13.06
C GLU A 276 10.94 21.74 -12.21
N LYS A 277 11.08 21.87 -10.90
CA LYS A 277 11.39 20.77 -9.99
C LYS A 277 10.32 19.69 -10.03
N LEU A 278 9.03 20.04 -10.10
CA LEU A 278 7.94 19.08 -10.26
C LEU A 278 8.09 18.31 -11.57
N LYS A 279 8.29 18.99 -12.70
CA LYS A 279 8.48 18.36 -14.01
C LYS A 279 9.68 17.43 -14.03
N GLU A 280 10.82 17.88 -13.51
CA GLU A 280 12.04 17.09 -13.40
C GLU A 280 11.74 15.79 -12.64
N PHE A 281 11.11 15.88 -11.48
CA PHE A 281 10.74 14.71 -10.69
C PHE A 281 9.83 13.77 -11.47
N LEU A 282 8.76 14.25 -12.10
CA LEU A 282 7.81 13.43 -12.84
C LEU A 282 8.45 12.68 -14.04
N MET A 283 9.52 13.24 -14.61
CA MET A 283 10.28 12.59 -15.69
C MET A 283 11.29 11.54 -15.23
N ILE A 284 11.69 11.55 -13.94
CA ILE A 284 12.72 10.64 -13.42
C ILE A 284 12.20 9.68 -12.32
N ALA A 285 10.97 9.87 -11.85
CA ALA A 285 10.38 9.05 -10.78
C ALA A 285 10.42 7.56 -11.14
N THR A 286 10.99 6.74 -10.26
CA THR A 286 11.07 5.29 -10.45
C THR A 286 9.86 4.59 -9.81
N PRO A 287 9.39 3.44 -10.32
CA PRO A 287 8.43 2.61 -9.62
C PRO A 287 8.90 2.27 -8.21
N LEU A 288 7.95 1.91 -7.34
CA LEU A 288 8.32 1.33 -6.04
C LEU A 288 8.98 -0.02 -6.24
N GLU A 289 10.00 -0.28 -5.44
CA GLU A 289 10.63 -1.59 -5.40
C GLU A 289 9.59 -2.68 -5.15
N HIS A 290 9.69 -3.79 -5.85
CA HIS A 290 8.76 -4.93 -5.80
C HIS A 290 7.32 -4.65 -6.28
N ARG A 291 7.07 -3.54 -7.00
CA ARG A 291 5.78 -3.22 -7.62
C ARG A 291 5.93 -3.04 -9.13
N THR A 292 5.68 -4.08 -9.88
CA THR A 292 5.81 -4.10 -11.36
C THR A 292 7.11 -3.41 -11.79
N GLU A 293 8.17 -3.64 -11.01
CA GLU A 293 9.49 -3.03 -11.14
C GLU A 293 10.27 -3.73 -12.26
N LEU A 294 10.43 -3.08 -13.42
CA LEU A 294 11.41 -3.53 -14.42
C LEU A 294 12.81 -3.22 -13.87
N PHE A 295 13.53 -4.23 -13.38
CA PHE A 295 14.81 -4.03 -12.69
C PHE A 295 16.01 -4.56 -13.49
N PHE A 296 15.81 -5.44 -14.48
CA PHE A 296 16.90 -6.02 -15.24
C PHE A 296 16.49 -6.39 -16.67
N ASN A 297 17.42 -6.20 -17.62
CA ASN A 297 17.29 -6.62 -19.01
C ASN A 297 18.48 -7.52 -19.38
N TYR A 298 18.19 -8.72 -19.85
CA TYR A 298 19.18 -9.62 -20.43
C TYR A 298 19.03 -9.59 -21.96
N GLY A 299 19.64 -8.60 -22.62
CA GLY A 299 19.35 -8.31 -24.01
C GLY A 299 17.91 -7.85 -24.20
N LYS A 300 17.10 -8.60 -24.97
CA LYS A 300 15.67 -8.34 -25.16
C LYS A 300 14.79 -8.92 -24.05
N LEU A 301 15.29 -9.91 -23.29
CA LEU A 301 14.57 -10.54 -22.20
C LEU A 301 14.48 -9.60 -21.00
N LYS A 302 13.26 -9.31 -20.53
CA LYS A 302 12.99 -8.35 -19.46
C LYS A 302 12.56 -9.07 -18.18
N PHE A 303 13.01 -8.58 -17.03
CA PHE A 303 12.64 -9.12 -15.71
C PHE A 303 11.89 -8.07 -14.91
N ILE A 304 10.66 -8.40 -14.51
CA ILE A 304 9.77 -7.54 -13.75
C ILE A 304 9.49 -8.17 -12.39
N ASN A 305 9.74 -7.40 -11.34
CA ASN A 305 9.51 -7.78 -9.96
C ASN A 305 8.22 -7.13 -9.42
N ASP A 306 7.21 -7.95 -9.18
CA ASP A 306 5.94 -7.55 -8.56
C ASP A 306 5.65 -8.40 -7.32
N SER A 307 6.69 -8.69 -6.54
CA SER A 307 6.60 -9.53 -5.33
C SER A 307 5.58 -9.02 -4.31
N LYS A 308 5.24 -7.74 -4.33
CA LYS A 308 4.20 -7.13 -3.47
C LYS A 308 2.78 -7.57 -3.82
N ALA A 309 2.54 -8.14 -4.98
CA ALA A 309 1.25 -8.72 -5.35
C ALA A 309 0.97 -10.00 -4.53
N THR A 310 0.51 -9.82 -3.30
CA THR A 310 0.24 -10.89 -2.33
C THR A 310 -1.21 -11.35 -2.32
N ASN A 311 -2.00 -10.95 -3.30
CA ASN A 311 -3.38 -11.39 -3.54
C ASN A 311 -3.69 -11.38 -5.03
N VAL A 312 -4.79 -12.04 -5.41
CA VAL A 312 -5.23 -12.22 -6.81
C VAL A 312 -5.49 -10.87 -7.49
N ASP A 313 -6.15 -9.94 -6.80
CA ASP A 313 -6.50 -8.63 -7.37
C ASP A 313 -5.26 -7.78 -7.70
N SER A 314 -4.25 -7.82 -6.84
CA SER A 314 -2.98 -7.12 -7.12
C SER A 314 -2.28 -7.68 -8.34
N THR A 315 -2.24 -9.02 -8.48
CA THR A 315 -1.61 -9.71 -9.62
C THR A 315 -2.34 -9.43 -10.95
N LYS A 316 -3.65 -9.20 -10.91
CA LYS A 316 -4.45 -8.81 -12.06
C LYS A 316 -3.86 -7.61 -12.81
N PHE A 317 -3.48 -6.58 -12.08
CA PHE A 317 -2.91 -5.36 -12.68
C PHE A 317 -1.57 -5.63 -13.36
N ALA A 318 -0.70 -6.44 -12.72
CA ALA A 318 0.59 -6.80 -13.28
C ALA A 318 0.44 -7.65 -14.57
N ILE A 319 -0.48 -8.62 -14.57
CA ILE A 319 -0.80 -9.45 -15.74
C ILE A 319 -1.34 -8.59 -16.90
N GLN A 320 -2.30 -7.70 -16.61
CA GLN A 320 -2.90 -6.83 -17.64
C GLN A 320 -1.90 -5.86 -18.26
N ALA A 321 -0.92 -5.39 -17.47
CA ALA A 321 0.14 -4.51 -17.96
C ALA A 321 1.22 -5.27 -18.75
N ASN A 322 1.35 -6.59 -18.56
CA ASN A 322 2.38 -7.43 -19.14
C ASN A 322 1.78 -8.68 -19.82
N LYS A 323 0.88 -8.45 -20.78
CA LYS A 323 0.26 -9.55 -21.55
C LYS A 323 1.31 -10.36 -22.30
N ASN A 324 1.02 -11.64 -22.50
CA ASN A 324 1.90 -12.62 -23.13
C ASN A 324 3.25 -12.83 -22.42
N SER A 325 3.34 -12.42 -21.13
CA SER A 325 4.53 -12.69 -20.33
C SER A 325 4.60 -14.13 -19.83
N ILE A 326 5.76 -14.49 -19.28
CA ILE A 326 6.02 -15.71 -18.54
C ILE A 326 5.87 -15.37 -17.06
N LEU A 327 4.85 -15.94 -16.40
CA LEU A 327 4.50 -15.59 -15.03
C LEU A 327 5.13 -16.58 -14.03
N ILE A 328 5.80 -16.07 -13.00
CA ILE A 328 6.15 -16.82 -11.80
C ILE A 328 5.09 -16.50 -10.74
N CYS A 329 4.33 -17.51 -10.31
CA CYS A 329 3.16 -17.36 -9.43
C CYS A 329 3.14 -18.43 -8.35
N GLY A 330 2.62 -18.11 -7.16
CA GLY A 330 2.48 -19.02 -6.04
C GLY A 330 3.17 -18.57 -4.75
N GLY A 331 3.15 -19.42 -3.73
CA GLY A 331 3.64 -19.17 -2.39
C GLY A 331 2.76 -19.82 -1.32
N TYR A 332 2.47 -19.10 -0.23
CA TYR A 332 1.67 -19.57 0.90
C TYR A 332 0.18 -19.68 0.56
N ASP A 333 -0.46 -20.78 0.98
CA ASP A 333 -1.90 -21.00 0.78
C ASP A 333 -2.73 -20.27 1.85
N LYS A 334 -3.51 -19.28 1.41
CA LYS A 334 -4.43 -18.52 2.27
C LYS A 334 -5.87 -19.06 2.25
N GLY A 335 -6.15 -20.12 1.50
CA GLY A 335 -7.50 -20.65 1.34
C GLY A 335 -8.44 -19.78 0.48
N VAL A 336 -7.88 -18.92 -0.39
CA VAL A 336 -8.65 -18.03 -1.26
C VAL A 336 -9.13 -18.77 -2.52
N ASP A 337 -10.19 -18.24 -3.14
CA ASP A 337 -10.64 -18.69 -4.46
C ASP A 337 -9.62 -18.34 -5.53
N LEU A 338 -9.17 -19.33 -6.29
CA LEU A 338 -8.16 -19.21 -7.34
C LEU A 338 -8.76 -19.24 -8.76
N ALA A 339 -10.05 -19.47 -8.91
CA ALA A 339 -10.69 -19.48 -10.23
C ALA A 339 -10.50 -18.16 -10.99
N PRO A 340 -10.65 -16.96 -10.38
CA PRO A 340 -10.37 -15.69 -11.06
C PRO A 340 -8.91 -15.55 -11.52
N LEU A 341 -7.96 -16.09 -10.76
CA LEU A 341 -6.54 -16.08 -11.14
C LEU A 341 -6.30 -16.98 -12.36
N ALA A 342 -6.88 -18.18 -12.35
CA ALA A 342 -6.74 -19.13 -13.45
C ALA A 342 -7.27 -18.56 -14.77
N GLU A 343 -8.46 -17.93 -14.77
CA GLU A 343 -9.02 -17.26 -15.94
C GLU A 343 -8.10 -16.15 -16.47
N MET A 344 -7.56 -15.31 -15.60
CA MET A 344 -6.64 -14.26 -16.01
C MET A 344 -5.36 -14.81 -16.63
N ILE A 345 -4.80 -15.88 -16.06
CA ILE A 345 -3.61 -16.56 -16.61
C ILE A 345 -3.93 -17.11 -17.99
N LYS A 346 -5.07 -17.81 -18.15
CA LYS A 346 -5.48 -18.37 -19.44
C LYS A 346 -5.59 -17.33 -20.55
N GLU A 347 -6.18 -16.18 -20.25
CA GLU A 347 -6.43 -15.12 -21.23
C GLU A 347 -5.18 -14.33 -21.60
N ASN A 348 -4.22 -14.16 -20.67
CA ASN A 348 -3.19 -13.14 -20.82
C ASN A 348 -1.75 -13.63 -20.69
N ILE A 349 -1.50 -14.86 -20.20
CA ILE A 349 -0.16 -15.36 -19.87
C ILE A 349 0.26 -16.44 -20.86
N LYS A 350 1.49 -16.33 -21.37
CA LYS A 350 2.08 -17.28 -22.31
C LYS A 350 2.41 -18.61 -21.64
N GLU A 351 3.11 -18.59 -20.53
CA GLU A 351 3.49 -19.75 -19.72
C GLU A 351 3.51 -19.37 -18.24
N VAL A 352 3.21 -20.34 -17.36
CA VAL A 352 3.22 -20.09 -15.92
C VAL A 352 4.18 -21.05 -15.20
N TYR A 353 4.99 -20.47 -14.33
CA TYR A 353 5.87 -21.17 -13.41
C TYR A 353 5.28 -21.12 -12.00
N LEU A 354 4.84 -22.27 -11.50
CA LEU A 354 4.17 -22.40 -10.23
C LEU A 354 5.17 -22.78 -9.13
N ILE A 355 5.16 -21.99 -8.04
CA ILE A 355 6.06 -22.18 -6.89
C ILE A 355 5.30 -22.25 -5.57
N GLY A 356 5.96 -22.78 -4.54
CA GLY A 356 5.44 -22.80 -3.17
C GLY A 356 4.28 -23.78 -2.94
N VAL A 357 3.72 -23.72 -1.74
CA VAL A 357 2.72 -24.70 -1.25
C VAL A 357 1.42 -24.69 -2.07
N ILE A 358 1.02 -23.55 -2.62
CA ILE A 358 -0.24 -23.38 -3.35
C ILE A 358 -0.17 -23.86 -4.81
N ALA A 359 1.01 -24.27 -5.29
CA ALA A 359 1.23 -24.62 -6.70
C ALA A 359 0.25 -25.69 -7.24
N ASP A 360 0.00 -26.75 -6.48
CA ASP A 360 -0.93 -27.82 -6.88
C ASP A 360 -2.37 -27.33 -7.05
N LYS A 361 -2.81 -26.40 -6.22
CA LYS A 361 -4.16 -25.83 -6.31
C LYS A 361 -4.30 -24.95 -7.54
N ILE A 362 -3.29 -24.10 -7.84
CA ILE A 362 -3.31 -23.25 -9.04
C ILE A 362 -3.28 -24.14 -10.30
N GLU A 363 -2.42 -25.17 -10.34
CA GLU A 363 -2.38 -26.13 -11.46
C GLU A 363 -3.75 -26.79 -11.68
N SER A 364 -4.40 -27.22 -10.61
CA SER A 364 -5.74 -27.84 -10.67
C SER A 364 -6.78 -26.90 -11.26
N GLU A 365 -6.81 -25.62 -10.86
CA GLU A 365 -7.74 -24.64 -11.41
C GLU A 365 -7.45 -24.34 -12.89
N LEU A 366 -6.20 -24.23 -13.28
CA LEU A 366 -5.79 -24.03 -14.68
C LEU A 366 -6.23 -25.20 -15.57
N LYS A 367 -6.05 -26.45 -15.11
CA LYS A 367 -6.48 -27.65 -15.83
C LYS A 367 -8.00 -27.72 -15.98
N LYS A 368 -8.77 -27.39 -14.95
CA LYS A 368 -10.24 -27.35 -14.99
C LYS A 368 -10.77 -26.46 -16.13
N ILE A 369 -10.11 -25.35 -16.39
CA ILE A 369 -10.53 -24.41 -17.44
C ILE A 369 -9.87 -24.68 -18.80
N GLY A 370 -9.07 -25.76 -18.93
CA GLY A 370 -8.43 -26.17 -20.17
C GLY A 370 -7.23 -25.31 -20.57
N TYR A 371 -6.43 -24.85 -19.61
CA TYR A 371 -5.11 -24.29 -19.90
C TYR A 371 -4.15 -25.44 -20.25
N GLU A 372 -3.34 -25.28 -21.29
CA GLU A 372 -2.49 -26.36 -21.83
C GLU A 372 -1.41 -26.79 -20.83
N ASP A 373 -1.32 -28.09 -20.53
CA ASP A 373 -0.34 -28.67 -19.60
C ASP A 373 1.11 -28.34 -19.98
N SER A 374 1.41 -28.25 -21.27
CA SER A 374 2.74 -27.88 -21.81
C SER A 374 3.19 -26.46 -21.41
N ARG A 375 2.26 -25.62 -21.00
CA ARG A 375 2.48 -24.23 -20.58
C ARG A 375 2.56 -24.07 -19.07
N ILE A 376 2.40 -25.16 -18.30
CA ILE A 376 2.46 -25.16 -16.84
C ILE A 376 3.77 -25.81 -16.41
N HIS A 377 4.61 -25.03 -15.71
CA HIS A 377 5.89 -25.49 -15.16
C HIS A 377 5.81 -25.45 -13.64
N LYS A 378 5.66 -26.61 -13.00
CA LYS A 378 5.60 -26.69 -11.55
C LYS A 378 7.00 -26.92 -10.98
N LEU A 379 7.56 -25.90 -10.35
CA LEU A 379 8.89 -25.91 -9.76
C LEU A 379 8.84 -25.44 -8.30
N VAL A 380 9.72 -26.00 -7.48
CA VAL A 380 9.64 -25.84 -6.02
C VAL A 380 9.78 -24.38 -5.59
N ASN A 381 10.67 -23.60 -6.24
CA ASN A 381 11.05 -22.28 -5.83
C ASN A 381 11.47 -21.38 -7.02
N ILE A 382 11.75 -20.12 -6.74
CA ILE A 382 12.19 -19.12 -7.72
C ILE A 382 13.50 -19.53 -8.39
N GLU A 383 14.48 -20.07 -7.64
CA GLU A 383 15.79 -20.42 -8.20
C GLU A 383 15.66 -21.51 -9.27
N ASN A 384 14.91 -22.57 -8.99
CA ASN A 384 14.67 -23.64 -9.95
C ASN A 384 13.94 -23.13 -11.20
N SER A 385 12.97 -22.21 -11.02
CA SER A 385 12.25 -21.58 -12.14
C SER A 385 13.20 -20.78 -13.04
N LEU A 386 14.07 -19.97 -12.46
CA LEU A 386 15.04 -19.17 -13.21
C LEU A 386 16.12 -20.03 -13.89
N GLN A 387 16.55 -21.13 -13.27
CA GLN A 387 17.50 -22.09 -13.87
C GLN A 387 16.88 -22.81 -15.07
N ASP A 388 15.61 -23.16 -15.01
CA ASP A 388 14.91 -23.75 -16.15
C ASP A 388 14.75 -22.73 -17.27
N MET A 389 14.33 -21.51 -16.95
CA MET A 389 14.22 -20.39 -17.92
C MET A 389 15.56 -20.09 -18.59
N LYS A 390 16.69 -20.16 -17.89
CA LYS A 390 18.04 -19.94 -18.48
C LYS A 390 18.39 -20.94 -19.56
N LYS A 391 17.88 -22.19 -19.48
CA LYS A 391 18.07 -23.20 -20.52
C LYS A 391 17.22 -22.95 -21.77
N ARG A 392 16.09 -22.23 -21.60
CA ARG A 392 15.08 -22.04 -22.65
C ARG A 392 15.17 -20.67 -23.33
N PHE A 393 15.61 -19.61 -22.61
CA PHE A 393 15.64 -18.24 -23.10
C PHE A 393 17.06 -17.69 -23.22
N THR A 394 17.30 -16.93 -24.29
CA THR A 394 18.57 -16.29 -24.62
C THR A 394 18.47 -14.77 -24.58
N LYS A 395 19.59 -14.06 -24.84
CA LYS A 395 19.61 -12.59 -24.96
C LYS A 395 18.70 -12.05 -26.07
N ASP A 396 18.40 -12.87 -27.07
CA ASP A 396 17.58 -12.49 -28.21
C ASP A 396 16.10 -12.81 -28.04
N SER A 397 15.73 -13.48 -26.94
CA SER A 397 14.33 -13.79 -26.61
C SER A 397 13.60 -12.50 -26.23
N ASP A 398 12.62 -12.10 -27.04
CA ASP A 398 11.78 -10.91 -26.79
C ASP A 398 10.62 -11.29 -25.88
N GLU A 399 10.95 -11.58 -24.61
CA GLU A 399 10.01 -12.07 -23.61
C GLU A 399 10.09 -11.23 -22.33
N VAL A 400 9.02 -11.28 -21.54
CA VAL A 400 8.93 -10.68 -20.22
C VAL A 400 8.77 -11.79 -19.17
N ILE A 401 9.68 -11.88 -18.22
CA ILE A 401 9.57 -12.72 -17.04
C ILE A 401 9.01 -11.85 -15.90
N LEU A 402 7.80 -12.18 -15.46
CA LEU A 402 7.04 -11.46 -14.45
C LEU A 402 6.95 -12.28 -13.16
N LEU A 403 7.57 -11.85 -12.07
CA LEU A 403 7.26 -12.35 -10.74
C LEU A 403 6.03 -11.58 -10.20
N SER A 404 4.85 -12.20 -10.19
CA SER A 404 3.63 -11.65 -9.55
C SER A 404 2.86 -12.79 -8.87
N PRO A 405 3.15 -13.05 -7.60
CA PRO A 405 2.87 -14.32 -6.94
C PRO A 405 1.40 -14.60 -6.63
N ALA A 406 0.51 -13.61 -6.59
CA ALA A 406 -0.91 -13.70 -6.20
C ALA A 406 -1.17 -14.15 -4.76
N THR A 407 -0.12 -14.45 -3.98
CA THR A 407 -0.25 -14.90 -2.59
C THR A 407 0.95 -14.47 -1.74
N SER A 408 0.81 -14.58 -0.40
CA SER A 408 1.89 -14.23 0.52
C SER A 408 3.09 -15.16 0.39
N SER A 409 4.21 -14.73 0.95
CA SER A 409 5.53 -15.36 0.78
C SER A 409 5.97 -16.25 1.95
N TYR A 410 5.15 -16.38 3.00
CA TYR A 410 5.54 -16.94 4.29
C TYR A 410 5.83 -18.44 4.32
N ASP A 411 5.65 -19.13 3.20
CA ASP A 411 6.05 -20.54 3.01
C ASP A 411 7.54 -20.71 2.75
N GLN A 412 8.18 -19.71 2.08
CA GLN A 412 9.60 -19.79 1.69
C GLN A 412 10.41 -18.55 2.09
N PHE A 413 9.76 -17.44 2.47
CA PHE A 413 10.41 -16.16 2.74
C PHE A 413 9.83 -15.50 3.98
N ASN A 414 10.61 -14.63 4.63
CA ASN A 414 10.18 -13.88 5.81
C ASN A 414 9.16 -12.77 5.50
N SER A 415 9.19 -12.24 4.28
CA SER A 415 8.27 -11.20 3.80
C SER A 415 8.25 -11.13 2.28
N PHE A 416 7.34 -10.33 1.69
CA PHE A 416 7.34 -10.12 0.25
C PHE A 416 8.57 -9.32 -0.22
N GLU A 417 9.11 -8.43 0.60
CA GLU A 417 10.35 -7.72 0.33
C GLU A 417 11.53 -8.69 0.22
N HIS A 418 11.61 -9.63 1.16
CA HIS A 418 12.64 -10.68 1.13
C HIS A 418 12.51 -11.54 -0.15
N ARG A 419 11.30 -11.97 -0.52
CA ARG A 419 11.04 -12.69 -1.77
C ARG A 419 11.47 -11.89 -3.00
N GLY A 420 11.10 -10.61 -3.06
CA GLY A 420 11.45 -9.74 -4.17
C GLY A 420 12.96 -9.46 -4.28
N LYS A 421 13.65 -9.31 -3.14
CA LYS A 421 15.10 -9.15 -3.08
C LYS A 421 15.83 -10.40 -3.55
N VAL A 422 15.44 -11.57 -3.06
CA VAL A 422 15.99 -12.87 -3.50
C VAL A 422 15.77 -13.08 -4.99
N PHE A 423 14.59 -12.73 -5.54
CA PHE A 423 14.35 -12.80 -6.97
C PHE A 423 15.34 -11.93 -7.76
N LYS A 424 15.57 -10.69 -7.35
CA LYS A 424 16.53 -9.77 -8.00
C LYS A 424 17.95 -10.33 -7.95
N GLU A 425 18.40 -10.82 -6.79
CA GLU A 425 19.72 -11.41 -6.59
C GLU A 425 19.95 -12.65 -7.47
N LEU A 426 18.95 -13.54 -7.53
CA LEU A 426 19.01 -14.75 -8.36
C LEU A 426 19.03 -14.43 -9.86
N VAL A 427 18.23 -13.47 -10.30
CA VAL A 427 18.25 -13.03 -11.73
C VAL A 427 19.62 -12.47 -12.07
N LEU A 428 20.21 -11.62 -11.24
CA LEU A 428 21.55 -11.09 -11.47
C LEU A 428 22.63 -12.18 -11.45
N LYS A 429 22.53 -13.16 -10.58
CA LYS A 429 23.44 -14.31 -10.49
C LYS A 429 23.37 -15.21 -11.73
N ILE A 430 22.16 -15.45 -12.27
CA ILE A 430 21.92 -16.43 -13.35
C ILE A 430 22.01 -15.79 -14.73
N PHE A 431 21.58 -14.55 -14.90
CA PHE A 431 21.47 -13.85 -16.19
C PHE A 431 22.43 -12.66 -16.32
N GLY A 432 22.98 -12.16 -15.23
CA GLY A 432 23.92 -11.03 -15.18
C GLY A 432 25.33 -11.27 -15.69
#